data_a0643c9f89025aeaf6200f11e4c1a6c4
#
_entry.id   a0643c9f89025aeaf6200f11e4c1a6c4
#
_cell.length_a   1.000
_cell.length_b   1.000
_cell.length_c   1.000
_cell.angle_alpha   90.00
_cell.angle_beta   90.00
_cell.angle_gamma   90.00
#
_symmetry.space_group_name_H-M   'P 1'
#
loop_
_entity.id
_entity.type
_entity.pdbx_description
1 polymer ?
#
loop_
_entity_poly.entity_id
_entity_poly.type
_entity_poly.pdbx_seq_one_letter_code
_entity_poly.pdbx_strand_id
1 'polypeptide(L)'
;MNNQEWFNKSLLSTPTENCVEVDGAKIHYLTWGDTNNPGLFFIHGFSANAHWWDFIAPAYIKDYCVVAIDLSGSGDSDHRESYSQEIYAKEIKSVCEDMGWRSADFIAHSMGGSISLNATSIYPELFKSLYLLDSIVVLPPDKVRHYSSNRSMIRADFIYETEASAIESFRLIPPQPCRNEFLLNHIAINSYKHTEEGWLLKSDGKMMKTYQSKDLTETLMAIQCPIYIVYGLMSQIFTQEILDYTVYVGNIPPERVIGVPGTMHHLFVDDPLSVIEELKKLLGDN
;
A
#
# COMPACT_ATOMS: atom_id res chain seq x y z
N MET A 1 20.71 8.88 14.90
CA MET A 1 20.30 9.48 13.60
C MET A 1 18.90 10.01 13.80
N ASN A 2 18.63 11.28 13.48
CA ASN A 2 17.25 11.79 13.53
C ASN A 2 16.46 11.34 12.29
N ASN A 3 15.13 11.47 12.32
CA ASN A 3 14.28 10.98 11.23
C ASN A 3 14.63 11.61 9.86
N GLN A 4 15.00 12.87 9.82
CA GLN A 4 15.33 13.55 8.57
C GLN A 4 16.68 13.09 7.99
N GLU A 5 17.68 12.86 8.85
CA GLU A 5 18.97 12.31 8.40
C GLU A 5 18.81 10.89 7.84
N TRP A 6 18.00 10.08 8.53
CA TRP A 6 17.67 8.73 8.06
C TRP A 6 16.94 8.79 6.70
N PHE A 7 15.94 9.64 6.56
CA PHE A 7 15.19 9.83 5.33
C PHE A 7 16.11 10.23 4.16
N ASN A 8 16.93 11.27 4.35
CA ASN A 8 17.88 11.72 3.32
C ASN A 8 18.83 10.59 2.89
N LYS A 9 19.26 9.75 3.85
CA LYS A 9 20.11 8.60 3.56
C LYS A 9 19.35 7.51 2.79
N SER A 10 18.10 7.26 3.13
CA SER A 10 17.27 6.27 2.44
C SER A 10 17.07 6.63 0.96
N LEU A 11 16.85 7.91 0.64
CA LEU A 11 16.69 8.39 -0.73
C LEU A 11 17.96 8.30 -1.60
N LEU A 12 19.13 8.01 -1.02
CA LEU A 12 20.34 7.71 -1.83
C LEU A 12 20.25 6.35 -2.54
N SER A 13 19.38 5.47 -2.09
CA SER A 13 19.09 4.19 -2.75
C SER A 13 17.97 4.39 -3.77
N THR A 14 18.32 4.97 -4.93
CA THR A 14 17.35 5.22 -6.00
C THR A 14 16.80 3.91 -6.58
N PRO A 15 15.47 3.83 -6.83
CA PRO A 15 14.88 2.66 -7.50
C PRO A 15 15.24 2.61 -8.98
N THR A 16 15.03 1.45 -9.56
CA THR A 16 14.88 1.28 -11.01
C THR A 16 13.39 1.32 -11.34
N GLU A 17 13.01 2.12 -12.34
CA GLU A 17 11.65 2.19 -12.85
C GLU A 17 11.42 1.11 -13.89
N ASN A 18 10.31 0.40 -13.78
CA ASN A 18 9.94 -0.70 -14.66
C ASN A 18 8.46 -0.62 -15.05
N CYS A 19 8.08 -1.35 -16.08
CA CYS A 19 6.68 -1.44 -16.50
C CYS A 19 6.37 -2.79 -17.10
N VAL A 20 5.15 -3.29 -16.87
CA VAL A 20 4.60 -4.47 -17.52
C VAL A 20 3.22 -4.14 -18.09
N GLU A 21 2.85 -4.74 -19.21
CA GLU A 21 1.52 -4.57 -19.80
C GLU A 21 0.55 -5.61 -19.24
N VAL A 22 -0.62 -5.15 -18.76
CA VAL A 22 -1.67 -6.01 -18.21
C VAL A 22 -3.02 -5.61 -18.78
N ASP A 23 -3.64 -6.46 -19.57
CA ASP A 23 -4.95 -6.23 -20.20
C ASP A 23 -5.01 -4.83 -20.87
N GLY A 24 -3.99 -4.47 -21.65
CA GLY A 24 -3.90 -3.23 -22.43
C GLY A 24 -3.58 -1.97 -21.61
N ALA A 25 -3.19 -2.10 -20.36
CA ALA A 25 -2.70 -0.99 -19.54
C ALA A 25 -1.25 -1.23 -19.10
N LYS A 26 -0.43 -0.20 -19.16
CA LYS A 26 0.92 -0.17 -18.64
C LYS A 26 0.88 -0.03 -17.13
N ILE A 27 1.46 -1.00 -16.42
CA ILE A 27 1.57 -1.03 -14.97
C ILE A 27 3.01 -0.72 -14.61
N HIS A 28 3.20 0.38 -13.93
CA HIS A 28 4.49 0.87 -13.46
C HIS A 28 4.83 0.24 -12.10
N TYR A 29 6.11 -0.04 -11.87
CA TYR A 29 6.61 -0.46 -10.57
C TYR A 29 8.07 -0.07 -10.38
N LEU A 30 8.45 0.12 -9.13
CA LEU A 30 9.80 0.45 -8.69
C LEU A 30 10.49 -0.79 -8.12
N THR A 31 11.82 -0.91 -8.37
CA THR A 31 12.62 -2.00 -7.82
C THR A 31 13.88 -1.51 -7.12
N TRP A 32 14.26 -2.17 -6.01
CA TRP A 32 15.49 -1.93 -5.28
C TRP A 32 16.16 -3.26 -4.92
N GLY A 33 17.48 -3.23 -4.76
CA GLY A 33 18.27 -4.39 -4.28
C GLY A 33 18.68 -5.34 -5.38
N ASP A 34 19.24 -6.49 -4.98
CA ASP A 34 19.73 -7.53 -5.89
C ASP A 34 18.57 -8.44 -6.31
N THR A 35 18.37 -8.60 -7.61
CA THR A 35 17.31 -9.45 -8.19
C THR A 35 17.47 -10.94 -7.87
N ASN A 36 18.63 -11.37 -7.38
CA ASN A 36 18.84 -12.74 -6.91
C ASN A 36 18.33 -12.99 -5.48
N ASN A 37 18.02 -11.93 -4.74
CA ASN A 37 17.47 -12.04 -3.38
C ASN A 37 15.98 -12.45 -3.42
N PRO A 38 15.44 -13.00 -2.31
CA PRO A 38 14.01 -13.23 -2.17
C PRO A 38 13.17 -11.97 -2.43
N GLY A 39 11.98 -12.14 -3.00
CA GLY A 39 11.08 -11.04 -3.31
C GLY A 39 10.37 -10.47 -2.07
N LEU A 40 10.32 -9.14 -1.97
CA LEU A 40 9.51 -8.40 -1.01
C LEU A 40 8.66 -7.37 -1.77
N PHE A 41 7.34 -7.55 -1.77
CA PHE A 41 6.42 -6.79 -2.60
C PHE A 41 5.61 -5.80 -1.76
N PHE A 42 5.72 -4.51 -2.05
CA PHE A 42 4.95 -3.44 -1.41
C PHE A 42 3.75 -3.02 -2.24
N ILE A 43 2.59 -2.94 -1.61
CA ILE A 43 1.33 -2.54 -2.26
C ILE A 43 0.73 -1.36 -1.48
N HIS A 44 0.51 -0.26 -2.18
CA HIS A 44 0.04 0.99 -1.60
C HIS A 44 -1.47 0.99 -1.33
N GLY A 45 -1.93 1.94 -0.53
CA GLY A 45 -3.33 2.20 -0.24
C GLY A 45 -4.00 3.08 -1.30
N PHE A 46 -5.25 3.44 -1.00
CA PHE A 46 -6.05 4.30 -1.86
C PHE A 46 -5.39 5.69 -2.02
N SER A 47 -5.38 6.20 -3.27
CA SER A 47 -4.79 7.50 -3.64
C SER A 47 -3.29 7.67 -3.29
N ALA A 48 -2.60 6.55 -3.04
CA ALA A 48 -1.17 6.49 -2.87
C ALA A 48 -0.49 5.96 -4.16
N ASN A 49 0.82 5.81 -4.14
CA ASN A 49 1.62 5.30 -5.25
C ASN A 49 2.90 4.62 -4.74
N ALA A 50 3.69 4.04 -5.66
CA ALA A 50 4.91 3.31 -5.34
C ALA A 50 5.96 4.15 -4.59
N HIS A 51 6.04 5.46 -4.86
CA HIS A 51 6.99 6.37 -4.21
C HIS A 51 6.71 6.60 -2.70
N TRP A 52 5.58 6.15 -2.18
CA TRP A 52 5.34 6.13 -0.74
C TRP A 52 6.29 5.16 -0.02
N TRP A 53 6.94 4.26 -0.76
CA TRP A 53 7.87 3.27 -0.24
C TRP A 53 9.34 3.64 -0.43
N ASP A 54 9.67 4.77 -1.09
CA ASP A 54 11.04 5.21 -1.38
C ASP A 54 11.94 5.29 -0.15
N PHE A 55 11.36 5.65 0.99
CA PHE A 55 12.09 5.76 2.25
C PHE A 55 11.99 4.50 3.13
N ILE A 56 11.12 3.56 2.80
CA ILE A 56 10.93 2.29 3.51
C ILE A 56 11.70 1.15 2.84
N ALA A 57 11.56 1.01 1.52
CA ALA A 57 12.16 -0.07 0.73
C ALA A 57 13.68 -0.23 0.93
N PRO A 58 14.47 0.86 1.01
CA PRO A 58 15.92 0.76 1.21
C PRO A 58 16.36 0.04 2.51
N ALA A 59 15.48 -0.07 3.49
CA ALA A 59 15.78 -0.78 4.73
C ALA A 59 15.91 -2.31 4.54
N TYR A 60 15.42 -2.85 3.42
CA TYR A 60 15.33 -4.30 3.15
C TYR A 60 16.25 -4.79 2.05
N ILE A 61 16.89 -3.90 1.26
CA ILE A 61 17.67 -4.24 0.06
C ILE A 61 18.89 -5.15 0.31
N LYS A 62 19.32 -5.26 1.56
CA LYS A 62 20.42 -6.17 1.90
C LYS A 62 20.01 -7.64 1.77
N ASP A 63 18.77 -7.94 2.12
CA ASP A 63 18.27 -9.30 2.27
C ASP A 63 17.18 -9.64 1.24
N TYR A 64 16.59 -8.64 0.58
CA TYR A 64 15.49 -8.77 -0.37
C TYR A 64 15.73 -8.00 -1.66
N CYS A 65 15.15 -8.52 -2.75
CA CYS A 65 14.79 -7.73 -3.92
C CYS A 65 13.41 -7.11 -3.65
N VAL A 66 13.34 -5.79 -3.58
CA VAL A 66 12.13 -5.07 -3.19
C VAL A 66 11.41 -4.53 -4.42
N VAL A 67 10.12 -4.74 -4.50
CA VAL A 67 9.21 -4.15 -5.50
C VAL A 67 8.16 -3.28 -4.83
N ALA A 68 7.83 -2.14 -5.43
CA ALA A 68 6.66 -1.35 -5.10
C ALA A 68 5.87 -1.06 -6.37
N ILE A 69 4.61 -1.50 -6.43
CA ILE A 69 3.74 -1.34 -7.60
C ILE A 69 2.97 -0.01 -7.52
N ASP A 70 2.73 0.60 -8.68
CA ASP A 70 1.61 1.50 -8.90
C ASP A 70 0.44 0.68 -9.45
N LEU A 71 -0.59 0.45 -8.65
CA LEU A 71 -1.82 -0.16 -9.15
C LEU A 71 -2.45 0.73 -10.23
N SER A 72 -3.08 0.14 -11.25
CA SER A 72 -3.73 0.94 -12.30
C SER A 72 -4.66 2.01 -11.71
N GLY A 73 -4.66 3.21 -12.29
CA GLY A 73 -5.34 4.39 -11.77
C GLY A 73 -4.58 5.11 -10.65
N SER A 74 -3.33 4.74 -10.37
CA SER A 74 -2.47 5.38 -9.37
C SER A 74 -1.06 5.55 -9.91
N GLY A 75 -0.33 6.56 -9.41
CA GLY A 75 1.05 6.79 -9.74
C GLY A 75 1.29 6.97 -11.24
N ASP A 76 2.30 6.29 -11.75
CA ASP A 76 2.71 6.35 -13.16
C ASP A 76 2.16 5.17 -13.99
N SER A 77 1.23 4.39 -13.42
CA SER A 77 0.44 3.39 -14.14
C SER A 77 -0.71 4.02 -14.93
N ASP A 78 -1.11 3.34 -16.00
CA ASP A 78 -2.24 3.78 -16.82
C ASP A 78 -3.56 3.77 -16.03
N HIS A 79 -4.46 4.64 -16.45
CA HIS A 79 -5.83 4.67 -15.98
C HIS A 79 -6.70 3.70 -16.78
N ARG A 80 -7.76 3.16 -16.13
CA ARG A 80 -8.72 2.24 -16.76
C ARG A 80 -10.12 2.82 -16.74
N GLU A 81 -11.03 2.26 -17.53
CA GLU A 81 -12.44 2.63 -17.50
C GLU A 81 -13.15 2.16 -16.21
N SER A 82 -12.67 1.05 -15.62
CA SER A 82 -13.17 0.53 -14.35
C SER A 82 -12.09 -0.26 -13.62
N TYR A 83 -12.27 -0.41 -12.30
CA TYR A 83 -11.32 -1.05 -11.41
C TYR A 83 -11.99 -2.16 -10.61
N SER A 84 -11.31 -3.28 -10.46
CA SER A 84 -11.79 -4.41 -9.66
C SER A 84 -10.65 -5.11 -8.92
N GLN A 85 -10.99 -5.87 -7.90
CA GLN A 85 -10.00 -6.68 -7.18
C GLN A 85 -9.34 -7.74 -8.08
N GLU A 86 -10.05 -8.23 -9.11
CA GLU A 86 -9.52 -9.21 -10.05
C GLU A 86 -8.46 -8.60 -10.97
N ILE A 87 -8.68 -7.37 -11.47
CA ILE A 87 -7.69 -6.71 -12.32
C ILE A 87 -6.43 -6.39 -11.53
N TYR A 88 -6.57 -5.92 -10.28
CA TYR A 88 -5.43 -5.68 -9.41
C TYR A 88 -4.67 -6.96 -9.05
N ALA A 89 -5.36 -8.09 -8.84
CA ALA A 89 -4.71 -9.38 -8.64
C ALA A 89 -3.89 -9.82 -9.87
N LYS A 90 -4.39 -9.56 -11.09
CA LYS A 90 -3.63 -9.81 -12.32
C LYS A 90 -2.41 -8.90 -12.42
N GLU A 91 -2.51 -7.62 -12.04
CA GLU A 91 -1.40 -6.68 -12.04
C GLU A 91 -0.29 -7.15 -11.09
N ILE A 92 -0.63 -7.54 -9.86
CA ILE A 92 0.30 -8.13 -8.90
C ILE A 92 0.99 -9.36 -9.50
N LYS A 93 0.22 -10.29 -10.06
CA LYS A 93 0.76 -11.51 -10.70
C LYS A 93 1.72 -11.17 -11.84
N SER A 94 1.34 -10.25 -12.72
CA SER A 94 2.14 -9.90 -13.89
C SER A 94 3.48 -9.26 -13.50
N VAL A 95 3.51 -8.44 -12.45
CA VAL A 95 4.76 -7.89 -11.91
C VAL A 95 5.62 -9.01 -11.29
N CYS A 96 5.03 -9.96 -10.56
CA CYS A 96 5.78 -11.12 -10.06
C CYS A 96 6.38 -11.96 -11.19
N GLU A 97 5.63 -12.16 -12.28
CA GLU A 97 6.10 -12.89 -13.46
C GLU A 97 7.23 -12.16 -14.17
N ASP A 98 7.14 -10.82 -14.34
CA ASP A 98 8.17 -9.99 -14.93
C ASP A 98 9.47 -10.01 -14.12
N MET A 99 9.35 -10.05 -12.78
CA MET A 99 10.47 -10.24 -11.86
C MET A 99 11.01 -11.67 -11.80
N GLY A 100 10.36 -12.64 -12.46
CA GLY A 100 10.71 -14.07 -12.41
C GLY A 100 10.43 -14.72 -11.06
N TRP A 101 9.57 -14.14 -10.23
CA TRP A 101 9.26 -14.64 -8.90
C TRP A 101 8.18 -15.73 -8.92
N ARG A 102 8.44 -16.83 -8.22
CA ARG A 102 7.45 -17.88 -7.96
C ARG A 102 6.60 -17.56 -6.73
N SER A 103 7.21 -16.89 -5.75
CA SER A 103 6.53 -16.40 -4.55
C SER A 103 7.34 -15.27 -3.93
N ALA A 104 6.68 -14.43 -3.14
CA ALA A 104 7.28 -13.32 -2.41
C ALA A 104 6.59 -13.12 -1.06
N ASP A 105 7.21 -12.34 -0.18
CA ASP A 105 6.58 -11.76 0.99
C ASP A 105 5.89 -10.45 0.59
N PHE A 106 4.62 -10.23 1.00
CA PHE A 106 3.81 -9.09 0.60
C PHE A 106 3.52 -8.16 1.77
N ILE A 107 3.84 -6.89 1.63
CA ILE A 107 3.51 -5.83 2.58
C ILE A 107 2.49 -4.89 1.93
N ALA A 108 1.30 -4.83 2.49
CA ALA A 108 0.18 -4.15 1.86
C ALA A 108 -0.54 -3.20 2.82
N HIS A 109 -0.65 -1.92 2.43
CA HIS A 109 -1.26 -0.87 3.24
C HIS A 109 -2.72 -0.63 2.83
N SER A 110 -3.62 -0.52 3.83
CA SER A 110 -4.99 -0.04 3.64
C SER A 110 -5.76 -0.82 2.55
N MET A 111 -6.22 -0.15 1.47
CA MET A 111 -6.87 -0.78 0.32
C MET A 111 -5.99 -1.88 -0.31
N GLY A 112 -4.68 -1.69 -0.36
CA GLY A 112 -3.74 -2.68 -0.86
C GLY A 112 -3.83 -4.02 -0.11
N GLY A 113 -4.13 -4.00 1.19
CA GLY A 113 -4.33 -5.22 1.98
C GLY A 113 -5.56 -6.02 1.56
N SER A 114 -6.69 -5.37 1.29
CA SER A 114 -7.89 -6.07 0.79
C SER A 114 -7.68 -6.61 -0.63
N ILE A 115 -6.96 -5.88 -1.48
CA ILE A 115 -6.57 -6.33 -2.81
C ILE A 115 -5.66 -7.56 -2.71
N SER A 116 -4.64 -7.50 -1.85
CA SER A 116 -3.71 -8.60 -1.64
C SER A 116 -4.40 -9.85 -1.08
N LEU A 117 -5.30 -9.68 -0.11
CA LEU A 117 -6.09 -10.80 0.43
C LEU A 117 -6.95 -11.44 -0.66
N ASN A 118 -7.62 -10.66 -1.52
CA ASN A 118 -8.33 -11.23 -2.65
C ASN A 118 -7.38 -11.97 -3.62
N ALA A 119 -6.20 -11.41 -3.87
CA ALA A 119 -5.22 -12.04 -4.76
C ALA A 119 -4.73 -13.40 -4.23
N THR A 120 -4.66 -13.61 -2.89
CA THR A 120 -4.31 -14.92 -2.31
C THR A 120 -5.32 -16.02 -2.66
N SER A 121 -6.59 -15.68 -2.91
CA SER A 121 -7.59 -16.66 -3.32
C SER A 121 -7.51 -17.05 -4.80
N ILE A 122 -6.89 -16.20 -5.63
CA ILE A 122 -6.77 -16.37 -7.07
C ILE A 122 -5.42 -16.99 -7.43
N TYR A 123 -4.35 -16.55 -6.75
CA TYR A 123 -2.96 -16.93 -7.00
C TYR A 123 -2.24 -17.26 -5.67
N PRO A 124 -2.71 -18.28 -4.91
CA PRO A 124 -2.17 -18.57 -3.58
C PRO A 124 -0.67 -18.91 -3.59
N GLU A 125 -0.15 -19.44 -4.69
CA GLU A 125 1.25 -19.81 -4.86
C GLU A 125 2.21 -18.61 -4.83
N LEU A 126 1.72 -17.39 -5.12
CA LEU A 126 2.56 -16.19 -5.11
C LEU A 126 2.86 -15.71 -3.69
N PHE A 127 2.01 -16.02 -2.72
CA PHE A 127 2.08 -15.46 -1.38
C PHE A 127 2.82 -16.39 -0.42
N LYS A 128 4.08 -16.07 -0.12
CA LYS A 128 4.82 -16.72 0.96
C LYS A 128 4.28 -16.28 2.33
N SER A 129 4.01 -14.97 2.48
CA SER A 129 3.36 -14.38 3.63
C SER A 129 2.67 -13.06 3.23
N LEU A 130 1.71 -12.58 4.04
CA LEU A 130 1.00 -11.32 3.84
C LEU A 130 1.02 -10.47 5.11
N TYR A 131 1.62 -9.28 5.03
CA TYR A 131 1.69 -8.28 6.09
C TYR A 131 0.68 -7.17 5.81
N LEU A 132 -0.35 -7.08 6.62
CA LEU A 132 -1.42 -6.09 6.53
C LEU A 132 -1.08 -4.87 7.39
N LEU A 133 -0.79 -3.74 6.75
CA LEU A 133 -0.51 -2.48 7.41
C LEU A 133 -1.79 -1.65 7.52
N ASP A 134 -2.37 -1.59 8.70
CA ASP A 134 -3.60 -0.82 9.01
C ASP A 134 -4.70 -1.04 7.94
N SER A 135 -4.93 -2.30 7.57
CA SER A 135 -5.79 -2.70 6.45
C SER A 135 -7.09 -3.34 6.92
N ILE A 136 -8.21 -2.73 6.56
CA ILE A 136 -9.54 -3.33 6.76
C ILE A 136 -9.78 -4.35 5.66
N VAL A 137 -9.69 -5.63 5.98
CA VAL A 137 -9.91 -6.73 5.04
C VAL A 137 -11.27 -7.40 5.22
N VAL A 138 -11.79 -7.38 6.45
CA VAL A 138 -13.15 -7.83 6.79
C VAL A 138 -13.78 -6.86 7.80
N LEU A 139 -15.09 -6.80 7.82
CA LEU A 139 -15.84 -5.94 8.74
C LEU A 139 -16.84 -6.76 9.55
N PRO A 140 -17.03 -6.44 10.84
CA PRO A 140 -18.17 -6.96 11.59
C PRO A 140 -19.47 -6.73 10.83
N PRO A 141 -20.43 -7.69 10.82
CA PRO A 141 -21.65 -7.61 10.00
C PRO A 141 -22.49 -6.34 10.20
N ASP A 142 -22.49 -5.78 11.40
CA ASP A 142 -23.19 -4.54 11.73
C ASP A 142 -22.48 -3.27 11.18
N LYS A 143 -21.18 -3.34 10.89
CA LYS A 143 -20.38 -2.23 10.37
C LYS A 143 -20.40 -2.12 8.84
N VAL A 144 -20.75 -3.15 8.12
CA VAL A 144 -20.74 -3.18 6.64
C VAL A 144 -21.58 -2.05 6.02
N ARG A 145 -22.74 -1.70 6.63
CA ARG A 145 -23.65 -0.66 6.12
C ARG A 145 -23.09 0.76 6.26
N HIS A 146 -22.23 1.01 7.25
CA HIS A 146 -21.71 2.35 7.53
C HIS A 146 -20.48 2.70 6.70
N TYR A 147 -19.74 1.69 6.25
CA TYR A 147 -18.49 1.90 5.50
C TYR A 147 -18.73 2.32 4.04
N SER A 148 -19.85 1.93 3.45
CA SER A 148 -20.18 2.22 2.05
C SER A 148 -20.61 3.66 1.77
N SER A 149 -20.92 4.46 2.78
CA SER A 149 -21.55 5.79 2.63
C SER A 149 -20.59 6.99 2.61
N ASN A 150 -19.31 6.84 2.96
CA ASN A 150 -18.36 7.96 3.14
C ASN A 150 -17.34 8.16 2.01
N ARG A 151 -17.67 7.81 0.76
CA ARG A 151 -16.72 7.80 -0.38
C ARG A 151 -16.48 9.16 -1.08
N SER A 152 -16.77 10.31 -0.47
CA SER A 152 -16.83 11.61 -1.15
C SER A 152 -15.63 12.55 -0.92
N MET A 153 -14.37 12.09 -0.89
CA MET A 153 -13.28 12.98 -0.45
C MET A 153 -12.12 13.22 -1.43
N ILE A 154 -12.23 12.90 -2.73
CA ILE A 154 -11.10 13.13 -3.65
C ILE A 154 -11.40 14.20 -4.67
N ARG A 155 -10.49 15.19 -4.72
CA ARG A 155 -10.41 16.19 -5.79
C ARG A 155 -9.46 15.72 -6.91
N ALA A 156 -9.64 14.49 -7.39
CA ALA A 156 -8.77 13.92 -8.42
C ALA A 156 -8.79 14.71 -9.74
N ASP A 157 -9.87 15.43 -10.01
CA ASP A 157 -10.05 16.19 -11.25
C ASP A 157 -9.69 17.69 -11.10
N PHE A 158 -9.05 18.08 -9.97
CA PHE A 158 -8.67 19.49 -9.77
C PHE A 158 -7.28 19.76 -10.36
N ILE A 159 -7.20 20.77 -11.24
CA ILE A 159 -5.97 21.20 -11.90
C ILE A 159 -5.39 22.41 -11.18
N TYR A 160 -4.11 22.31 -10.81
CA TYR A 160 -3.36 23.38 -10.16
C TYR A 160 -2.48 24.10 -11.19
N GLU A 161 -2.38 25.43 -11.09
CA GLU A 161 -1.59 26.24 -12.02
C GLU A 161 -0.08 26.00 -11.84
N THR A 162 0.36 25.71 -10.62
CA THR A 162 1.78 25.52 -10.29
C THR A 162 2.02 24.27 -9.47
N GLU A 163 3.21 23.68 -9.59
CA GLU A 163 3.66 22.57 -8.75
C GLU A 163 3.56 22.91 -7.26
N ALA A 164 4.00 24.10 -6.87
CA ALA A 164 3.96 24.53 -5.49
C ALA A 164 2.53 24.52 -4.92
N SER A 165 1.54 25.03 -5.68
CA SER A 165 0.15 25.00 -5.25
C SER A 165 -0.44 23.60 -5.17
N ALA A 166 -0.01 22.69 -6.05
CA ALA A 166 -0.40 21.27 -6.01
C ALA A 166 0.16 20.61 -4.75
N ILE A 167 1.45 20.76 -4.48
CA ILE A 167 2.14 20.19 -3.30
C ILE A 167 1.51 20.74 -2.00
N GLU A 168 1.29 22.05 -1.90
CA GLU A 168 0.68 22.67 -0.72
C GLU A 168 -0.74 22.17 -0.46
N SER A 169 -1.47 21.78 -1.52
CA SER A 169 -2.84 21.27 -1.42
C SER A 169 -2.91 19.79 -1.01
N PHE A 170 -1.79 19.05 -1.07
CA PHE A 170 -1.77 17.61 -0.79
C PHE A 170 -2.23 17.31 0.62
N ARG A 171 -3.06 16.28 0.77
CA ARG A 171 -3.52 15.78 2.07
C ARG A 171 -3.55 14.26 2.05
N LEU A 172 -3.16 13.66 3.16
CA LEU A 172 -3.34 12.22 3.39
C LEU A 172 -4.83 11.84 3.38
N ILE A 173 -5.16 10.66 2.89
CA ILE A 173 -6.53 10.14 2.86
C ILE A 173 -6.55 8.74 3.50
N PRO A 174 -7.24 8.58 4.65
CA PRO A 174 -7.96 9.59 5.42
C PRO A 174 -7.05 10.69 5.98
N PRO A 175 -7.61 11.91 6.23
CA PRO A 175 -6.82 12.99 6.80
C PRO A 175 -6.29 12.61 8.19
N GLN A 176 -5.00 12.87 8.41
CA GLN A 176 -4.37 12.76 9.73
C GLN A 176 -3.27 13.82 9.87
N PRO A 177 -2.93 14.26 11.09
CA PRO A 177 -1.76 15.09 11.33
C PRO A 177 -0.48 14.35 10.90
N CYS A 178 0.46 15.05 10.30
CA CYS A 178 1.78 14.52 9.99
C CYS A 178 2.86 15.34 10.69
N ARG A 179 3.70 14.67 11.49
CA ARG A 179 4.82 15.32 12.21
C ARG A 179 6.08 15.39 11.36
N ASN A 180 6.17 14.52 10.35
CA ASN A 180 7.31 14.40 9.45
C ASN A 180 7.00 15.12 8.13
N GLU A 181 6.97 16.47 8.16
CA GLU A 181 6.63 17.29 6.99
C GLU A 181 7.50 16.97 5.76
N PHE A 182 8.76 16.59 5.96
CA PHE A 182 9.66 16.19 4.88
C PHE A 182 9.20 14.92 4.17
N LEU A 183 8.60 13.94 4.88
CA LEU A 183 7.98 12.75 4.27
C LEU A 183 6.72 13.14 3.48
N LEU A 184 5.87 13.96 4.09
CA LEU A 184 4.65 14.45 3.44
C LEU A 184 4.97 15.21 2.16
N ASN A 185 5.99 16.07 2.19
CA ASN A 185 6.44 16.81 1.02
C ASN A 185 6.97 15.89 -0.09
N HIS A 186 7.76 14.87 0.26
CA HIS A 186 8.25 13.87 -0.71
C HIS A 186 7.08 13.12 -1.36
N ILE A 187 6.13 12.66 -0.57
CA ILE A 187 4.91 11.99 -1.06
C ILE A 187 4.13 12.93 -1.98
N ALA A 188 3.93 14.19 -1.58
CA ALA A 188 3.21 15.18 -2.36
C ALA A 188 3.86 15.43 -3.74
N ILE A 189 5.17 15.64 -3.78
CA ILE A 189 5.93 15.83 -5.04
C ILE A 189 5.68 14.67 -6.00
N ASN A 190 5.71 13.43 -5.53
CA ASN A 190 5.53 12.24 -6.36
C ASN A 190 4.06 11.89 -6.65
N SER A 191 3.10 12.61 -6.06
CA SER A 191 1.66 12.37 -6.24
C SER A 191 1.04 13.19 -7.37
N TYR A 192 1.73 14.17 -7.92
CA TYR A 192 1.23 15.00 -9.02
C TYR A 192 2.04 14.82 -10.29
N LYS A 193 1.39 15.04 -11.43
CA LYS A 193 2.02 15.08 -12.76
C LYS A 193 1.69 16.39 -13.47
N HIS A 194 2.62 16.87 -14.27
CA HIS A 194 2.41 18.03 -15.14
C HIS A 194 1.69 17.61 -16.42
N THR A 195 0.67 18.37 -16.80
CA THR A 195 -0.10 18.23 -18.05
C THR A 195 -0.10 19.55 -18.80
N GLU A 196 -0.65 19.58 -20.00
CA GLU A 196 -0.82 20.83 -20.78
C GLU A 196 -1.70 21.86 -20.05
N GLU A 197 -2.62 21.39 -19.20
CA GLU A 197 -3.58 22.24 -18.46
C GLU A 197 -3.03 22.64 -17.06
N GLY A 198 -1.95 22.03 -16.58
CA GLY A 198 -1.36 22.30 -15.27
C GLY A 198 -1.01 21.01 -14.50
N TRP A 199 -0.97 21.10 -13.19
CA TRP A 199 -0.61 20.00 -12.30
C TRP A 199 -1.85 19.24 -11.82
N LEU A 200 -1.85 17.93 -12.02
CA LEU A 200 -2.96 17.03 -11.73
C LEU A 200 -2.51 15.90 -10.80
N LEU A 201 -3.35 15.50 -9.86
CA LEU A 201 -3.12 14.33 -9.02
C LEU A 201 -3.04 13.06 -9.90
N LYS A 202 -2.05 12.22 -9.66
CA LYS A 202 -1.85 10.96 -10.42
C LYS A 202 -2.95 9.92 -10.16
N SER A 203 -3.76 10.07 -9.12
CA SER A 203 -4.87 9.16 -8.80
C SER A 203 -6.09 9.42 -9.67
N ASP A 204 -6.68 8.36 -10.25
CA ASP A 204 -7.87 8.45 -11.08
C ASP A 204 -9.16 8.59 -10.24
N GLY A 205 -9.91 9.67 -10.48
CA GLY A 205 -11.22 9.89 -9.84
C GLY A 205 -12.27 8.82 -10.14
N LYS A 206 -12.14 8.07 -11.25
CA LYS A 206 -13.02 6.95 -11.59
C LYS A 206 -12.87 5.77 -10.64
N MET A 207 -11.70 5.60 -10.02
CA MET A 207 -11.45 4.51 -9.07
C MET A 207 -12.52 4.47 -7.97
N MET A 208 -12.82 5.62 -7.35
CA MET A 208 -13.86 5.70 -6.32
C MET A 208 -15.27 5.34 -6.80
N LYS A 209 -15.55 5.60 -8.07
CA LYS A 209 -16.87 5.39 -8.65
C LYS A 209 -17.09 3.94 -9.12
N THR A 210 -16.04 3.30 -9.57
CA THR A 210 -16.11 1.98 -10.24
C THR A 210 -15.60 0.82 -9.40
N TYR A 211 -14.64 1.06 -8.48
CA TYR A 211 -14.10 0.02 -7.63
C TYR A 211 -15.16 -0.54 -6.67
N GLN A 212 -15.37 -1.83 -6.75
CA GLN A 212 -16.28 -2.56 -5.88
C GLN A 212 -15.45 -3.44 -4.93
N SER A 213 -15.56 -3.16 -3.63
CA SER A 213 -15.02 -4.04 -2.60
C SER A 213 -15.90 -5.29 -2.47
N LYS A 214 -15.26 -6.42 -2.23
CA LYS A 214 -15.94 -7.69 -1.94
C LYS A 214 -15.90 -7.97 -0.44
N ASP A 215 -16.82 -8.81 0.02
CA ASP A 215 -16.67 -9.47 1.31
C ASP A 215 -15.57 -10.54 1.16
N LEU A 216 -14.53 -10.42 1.97
CA LEU A 216 -13.39 -11.32 1.96
C LEU A 216 -13.37 -12.26 3.17
N THR A 217 -14.50 -12.40 3.88
CA THR A 217 -14.60 -13.24 5.07
C THR A 217 -14.22 -14.68 4.77
N GLU A 218 -14.80 -15.28 3.72
CA GLU A 218 -14.50 -16.66 3.33
C GLU A 218 -13.04 -16.79 2.83
N THR A 219 -12.52 -15.76 2.13
CA THR A 219 -11.13 -15.74 1.67
C THR A 219 -10.16 -15.73 2.86
N LEU A 220 -10.43 -14.90 3.87
CA LEU A 220 -9.61 -14.82 5.07
C LEU A 220 -9.64 -16.13 5.88
N MET A 221 -10.80 -16.78 5.98
CA MET A 221 -10.94 -18.09 6.65
C MET A 221 -10.17 -19.21 5.92
N ALA A 222 -10.06 -19.14 4.59
CA ALA A 222 -9.46 -20.17 3.75
C ALA A 222 -7.98 -19.91 3.40
N ILE A 223 -7.41 -18.79 3.86
CA ILE A 223 -6.05 -18.40 3.48
C ILE A 223 -5.01 -19.44 3.90
N GLN A 224 -4.03 -19.70 3.01
CA GLN A 224 -3.00 -20.72 3.22
C GLN A 224 -1.67 -20.15 3.70
N CYS A 225 -1.36 -18.88 3.36
CA CYS A 225 -0.11 -18.24 3.80
C CYS A 225 -0.26 -17.59 5.18
N PRO A 226 0.84 -17.44 5.92
CA PRO A 226 0.84 -16.67 7.17
C PRO A 226 0.37 -15.22 6.95
N ILE A 227 -0.53 -14.73 7.82
CA ILE A 227 -0.93 -13.32 7.88
C ILE A 227 -0.32 -12.68 9.13
N TYR A 228 0.17 -11.46 8.95
CA TYR A 228 0.64 -10.57 10.00
C TYR A 228 -0.13 -9.26 9.94
N ILE A 229 -0.48 -8.70 11.09
CA ILE A 229 -1.16 -7.41 11.20
C ILE A 229 -0.22 -6.44 11.91
N VAL A 230 0.08 -5.32 11.27
CA VAL A 230 0.80 -4.19 11.87
C VAL A 230 -0.10 -2.96 11.76
N TYR A 231 -0.49 -2.36 12.88
CA TYR A 231 -1.48 -1.29 12.86
C TYR A 231 -1.12 -0.14 13.80
N GLY A 232 -1.66 1.04 13.52
CA GLY A 232 -1.49 2.20 14.37
C GLY A 232 -2.40 2.13 15.59
N LEU A 233 -1.84 2.20 16.82
CA LEU A 233 -2.64 2.17 18.05
C LEU A 233 -3.60 3.37 18.18
N MET A 234 -3.40 4.43 17.39
CA MET A 234 -4.27 5.60 17.32
C MET A 234 -5.11 5.65 16.04
N SER A 235 -5.13 4.57 15.25
CA SER A 235 -5.92 4.50 14.02
C SER A 235 -7.40 4.63 14.32
N GLN A 236 -8.07 5.54 13.60
CA GLN A 236 -9.50 5.76 13.73
C GLN A 236 -10.34 4.91 12.78
N ILE A 237 -9.69 4.32 11.77
CA ILE A 237 -10.37 3.48 10.79
C ILE A 237 -10.17 1.99 11.06
N PHE A 238 -9.01 1.56 11.52
CA PHE A 238 -8.74 0.20 11.94
C PHE A 238 -8.90 0.09 13.46
N THR A 239 -10.16 0.08 13.92
CA THR A 239 -10.50 0.09 15.35
C THR A 239 -10.25 -1.26 16.01
N GLN A 240 -10.18 -1.28 17.35
CA GLN A 240 -10.03 -2.52 18.12
C GLN A 240 -11.09 -3.57 17.75
N GLU A 241 -12.34 -3.14 17.54
CA GLU A 241 -13.43 -4.05 17.14
C GLU A 241 -13.18 -4.71 15.77
N ILE A 242 -12.65 -3.94 14.80
CA ILE A 242 -12.28 -4.47 13.48
C ILE A 242 -11.09 -5.42 13.61
N LEU A 243 -10.09 -5.07 14.42
CA LEU A 243 -8.96 -5.93 14.70
C LEU A 243 -9.40 -7.26 15.31
N ASP A 244 -10.21 -7.21 16.39
CA ASP A 244 -10.69 -8.41 17.08
C ASP A 244 -11.48 -9.33 16.14
N TYR A 245 -12.31 -8.74 15.29
CA TYR A 245 -13.06 -9.49 14.28
C TYR A 245 -12.15 -10.10 13.21
N THR A 246 -11.17 -9.35 12.70
CA THR A 246 -10.20 -9.83 11.71
C THR A 246 -9.37 -10.99 12.28
N VAL A 247 -8.88 -10.85 13.51
CA VAL A 247 -8.12 -11.87 14.22
C VAL A 247 -8.96 -13.13 14.42
N TYR A 248 -10.21 -12.97 14.84
CA TYR A 248 -11.14 -14.09 15.03
C TYR A 248 -11.42 -14.84 13.72
N VAL A 249 -11.78 -14.13 12.65
CA VAL A 249 -12.08 -14.71 11.33
C VAL A 249 -10.87 -15.42 10.73
N GLY A 250 -9.70 -14.78 10.78
CA GLY A 250 -8.47 -15.30 10.21
C GLY A 250 -7.73 -16.29 11.11
N ASN A 251 -8.24 -16.54 12.33
CA ASN A 251 -7.55 -17.34 13.35
C ASN A 251 -6.06 -16.92 13.49
N ILE A 252 -5.82 -15.59 13.54
CA ILE A 252 -4.47 -15.02 13.53
C ILE A 252 -3.90 -15.07 14.96
N PRO A 253 -2.73 -15.72 15.17
CA PRO A 253 -2.16 -15.83 16.50
C PRO A 253 -1.62 -14.48 17.00
N PRO A 254 -1.68 -14.22 18.33
CA PRO A 254 -1.33 -12.92 18.91
C PRO A 254 0.07 -12.41 18.57
N GLU A 255 1.05 -13.28 18.42
CA GLU A 255 2.44 -12.96 18.07
C GLU A 255 2.57 -12.37 16.65
N ARG A 256 1.53 -12.48 15.82
CA ARG A 256 1.48 -11.90 14.47
C ARG A 256 0.69 -10.57 14.42
N VAL A 257 0.34 -10.02 15.57
CA VAL A 257 -0.47 -8.80 15.68
C VAL A 257 0.33 -7.74 16.44
N ILE A 258 0.80 -6.72 15.75
CA ILE A 258 1.67 -5.67 16.29
C ILE A 258 0.98 -4.31 16.21
N GLY A 259 0.71 -3.72 17.36
CA GLY A 259 0.26 -2.33 17.44
C GLY A 259 1.44 -1.37 17.61
N VAL A 260 1.59 -0.40 16.71
CA VAL A 260 2.67 0.60 16.76
C VAL A 260 2.22 1.82 17.56
N PRO A 261 2.85 2.13 18.71
CA PRO A 261 2.44 3.23 19.55
C PRO A 261 2.59 4.60 18.87
N GLY A 262 1.65 5.52 19.11
CA GLY A 262 1.73 6.90 18.64
C GLY A 262 1.50 7.08 17.14
N THR A 263 1.09 6.04 16.44
CA THR A 263 0.81 6.07 15.00
C THR A 263 -0.68 5.91 14.70
N MET A 264 -1.09 6.46 13.58
CA MET A 264 -2.46 6.40 13.03
C MET A 264 -2.48 5.52 11.77
N HIS A 265 -3.43 5.76 10.86
CA HIS A 265 -3.61 4.96 9.64
C HIS A 265 -2.38 4.89 8.73
N HIS A 266 -1.70 6.02 8.52
CA HIS A 266 -0.44 6.06 7.73
C HIS A 266 0.77 5.88 8.66
N LEU A 267 0.83 4.73 9.34
CA LEU A 267 1.78 4.44 10.43
C LEU A 267 3.24 4.62 10.01
N PHE A 268 3.60 4.28 8.78
CA PHE A 268 4.96 4.42 8.25
C PHE A 268 5.33 5.87 7.86
N VAL A 269 4.34 6.78 7.83
CA VAL A 269 4.57 8.24 7.73
C VAL A 269 4.71 8.85 9.13
N ASP A 270 3.97 8.32 10.11
CA ASP A 270 4.03 8.79 11.50
C ASP A 270 5.34 8.39 12.19
N ASP A 271 5.69 7.09 12.15
CA ASP A 271 6.91 6.53 12.73
C ASP A 271 7.52 5.45 11.81
N PRO A 272 8.23 5.87 10.75
CA PRO A 272 8.81 4.95 9.78
C PRO A 272 9.82 3.98 10.38
N LEU A 273 10.61 4.44 11.37
CA LEU A 273 11.68 3.62 11.96
C LEU A 273 11.11 2.49 12.80
N SER A 274 10.12 2.76 13.63
CA SER A 274 9.43 1.71 14.40
C SER A 274 8.73 0.71 13.50
N VAL A 275 8.07 1.16 12.41
CA VAL A 275 7.43 0.27 11.45
C VAL A 275 8.46 -0.62 10.73
N ILE A 276 9.59 -0.07 10.30
CA ILE A 276 10.68 -0.83 9.69
C ILE A 276 11.22 -1.88 10.66
N GLU A 277 11.42 -1.51 11.94
CA GLU A 277 11.93 -2.43 12.96
C GLU A 277 10.97 -3.60 13.19
N GLU A 278 9.68 -3.34 13.37
CA GLU A 278 8.69 -4.38 13.60
C GLU A 278 8.53 -5.29 12.37
N LEU A 279 8.49 -4.74 11.16
CA LEU A 279 8.44 -5.54 9.94
C LEU A 279 9.69 -6.41 9.77
N LYS A 280 10.90 -5.92 10.12
CA LYS A 280 12.12 -6.73 10.07
C LYS A 280 12.10 -7.90 11.04
N LYS A 281 11.57 -7.70 12.26
CA LYS A 281 11.40 -8.80 13.23
C LYS A 281 10.49 -9.86 12.65
N LEU A 282 9.31 -9.47 12.15
CA LEU A 282 8.33 -10.39 11.59
C LEU A 282 8.82 -11.12 10.32
N LEU A 283 9.60 -10.45 9.46
CA LEU A 283 10.22 -11.05 8.26
C LEU A 283 11.36 -12.01 8.61
N GLY A 284 12.08 -11.77 9.72
CA GLY A 284 13.18 -12.63 10.19
C GLY A 284 12.72 -13.89 10.93
N ASP A 285 11.47 -13.94 11.37
CA ASP A 285 10.87 -15.08 12.09
C ASP A 285 10.24 -16.13 11.13
N ASN A 286 10.40 -15.98 9.80
CA ASN A 286 9.83 -16.85 8.76
C ASN A 286 10.82 -17.87 8.19
#